data_f8d739e0bf6fbfcaaf54efacf4f50cd1
#
_entry.id   f8d739e0bf6fbfcaaf54efacf4f50cd1
#
_cell.length_a   1.000
_cell.length_b   1.000
_cell.length_c   1.000
_cell.angle_alpha   90.00
_cell.angle_beta   90.00
_cell.angle_gamma   90.00
#
_symmetry.space_group_name_H-M   'P 1'
#
loop_
_entity.id
_entity.type
_entity.pdbx_description
1 polymer ?
#
loop_
_entity_poly.entity_id
_entity_poly.type
_entity_poly.pdbx_seq_one_letter_code
_entity_poly.pdbx_strand_id
1 'polypeptide(L)'
;MAQALGIVSFIWGGQKFAVAAGATYKPGGLVAKRVVTGNQVNYANEGMASEISVSFPLLKGMSVSELKALSGSEAQFQCDSGQTFIVSPATLDGDVAVKGGAGNNVSIKLFGPEAQELVK
;
A
#
# COMPACT_ATOMS: atom_id res chain seq x y z
N MET A 1 -9.83 26.15 -8.07
CA MET A 1 -10.10 25.04 -7.13
C MET A 1 -9.29 23.82 -7.55
N ALA A 2 -8.51 23.26 -6.65
CA ALA A 2 -7.69 22.10 -6.97
C ALA A 2 -8.46 20.80 -6.71
N GLN A 3 -8.21 19.78 -7.52
CA GLN A 3 -8.80 18.48 -7.33
C GLN A 3 -8.14 17.77 -6.13
N ALA A 4 -8.97 17.30 -5.21
CA ALA A 4 -8.52 16.51 -4.07
C ALA A 4 -8.55 15.03 -4.42
N LEU A 5 -7.77 14.22 -3.67
CA LEU A 5 -7.73 12.78 -3.83
C LEU A 5 -9.10 12.16 -3.53
N GLY A 6 -9.62 11.38 -4.44
CA GLY A 6 -10.86 10.64 -4.26
C GLY A 6 -10.76 9.19 -4.67
N ILE A 7 -10.21 8.93 -5.84
CA ILE A 7 -10.14 7.58 -6.41
C ILE A 7 -8.68 7.13 -6.50
N VAL A 8 -8.42 5.89 -6.10
CA VAL A 8 -7.11 5.27 -6.15
C VAL A 8 -7.17 4.06 -7.08
N SER A 9 -6.16 3.94 -7.93
CA SER A 9 -5.94 2.75 -8.76
C SER A 9 -4.71 2.01 -8.23
N PHE A 10 -4.81 0.70 -8.10
CA PHE A 10 -3.73 -0.13 -7.62
C PHE A 10 -3.28 -1.09 -8.72
N ILE A 11 -2.00 -1.07 -9.05
CA ILE A 11 -1.38 -1.96 -10.04
C ILE A 11 -0.28 -2.74 -9.34
N TRP A 12 -0.34 -4.06 -9.42
CA TRP A 12 0.63 -4.94 -8.79
C TRP A 12 1.01 -6.07 -9.73
N GLY A 13 2.32 -6.20 -9.98
CA GLY A 13 2.82 -7.21 -10.91
C GLY A 13 2.31 -7.05 -12.33
N GLY A 14 2.01 -5.82 -12.74
CA GLY A 14 1.46 -5.52 -14.06
C GLY A 14 -0.04 -5.71 -14.19
N GLN A 15 -0.72 -6.12 -13.11
CA GLN A 15 -2.18 -6.30 -13.10
C GLN A 15 -2.85 -5.17 -12.33
N LYS A 16 -3.93 -4.64 -12.90
CA LYS A 16 -4.71 -3.58 -12.27
C LYS A 16 -5.86 -4.18 -11.47
N PHE A 17 -5.98 -3.75 -10.22
CA PHE A 17 -7.03 -4.19 -9.31
C PHE A 17 -7.97 -3.03 -9.00
N ALA A 18 -9.27 -3.31 -8.99
CA ALA A 18 -10.26 -2.34 -8.53
C ALA A 18 -10.33 -2.42 -7.01
N VAL A 19 -9.77 -1.44 -6.32
CA VAL A 19 -9.69 -1.45 -4.87
C VAL A 19 -10.83 -0.65 -4.24
N ALA A 20 -11.19 -1.06 -3.03
CA ALA A 20 -12.23 -0.40 -2.25
C ALA A 20 -11.75 0.96 -1.73
N ALA A 21 -12.71 1.80 -1.37
CA ALA A 21 -12.41 2.99 -0.60
C ALA A 21 -11.72 2.60 0.71
N GLY A 22 -10.79 3.41 1.17
CA GLY A 22 -10.01 3.12 2.37
C GLY A 22 -8.66 2.46 2.10
N ALA A 23 -8.26 2.32 0.83
CA ALA A 23 -6.89 1.91 0.51
C ALA A 23 -5.91 2.92 1.10
N THR A 24 -4.87 2.42 1.76
CA THR A 24 -3.89 3.26 2.43
C THR A 24 -2.49 3.02 1.92
N TYR A 25 -1.68 4.06 1.99
CA TYR A 25 -0.29 4.04 1.58
C TYR A 25 0.56 4.85 2.56
N LYS A 26 1.68 4.28 2.97
CA LYS A 26 2.67 4.95 3.80
C LYS A 26 4.02 4.92 3.07
N PRO A 27 4.66 6.08 2.85
CA PRO A 27 5.88 6.11 2.05
C PRO A 27 7.10 5.44 2.70
N GLY A 28 7.15 5.38 4.02
CA GLY A 28 8.32 4.83 4.70
C GLY A 28 9.48 5.81 4.69
N GLY A 29 10.70 5.27 4.76
CA GLY A 29 11.92 6.06 4.87
C GLY A 29 12.26 6.39 6.31
N LEU A 30 12.87 7.53 6.56
CA LEU A 30 13.22 7.96 7.90
C LEU A 30 12.05 8.67 8.56
N VAL A 31 11.66 8.19 9.72
CA VAL A 31 10.56 8.74 10.50
C VAL A 31 11.09 9.16 11.88
N ALA A 32 10.72 10.36 12.32
CA ALA A 32 11.10 10.84 13.63
C ALA A 32 10.27 10.15 14.71
N LYS A 33 10.95 9.63 15.73
CA LYS A 33 10.32 8.98 16.87
C LYS A 33 10.63 9.76 18.13
N ARG A 34 9.63 9.96 18.96
CA ARG A 34 9.80 10.69 20.22
C ARG A 34 10.63 9.89 21.21
N VAL A 35 11.58 10.58 21.84
CA VAL A 35 12.37 10.04 22.94
C VAL A 35 12.12 10.93 24.15
N VAL A 36 11.53 10.38 25.20
CA VAL A 36 11.21 11.13 26.42
C VAL A 36 12.13 10.67 27.53
N THR A 37 12.90 11.63 28.10
CA THR A 37 13.78 11.38 29.24
C THR A 37 13.52 12.46 30.28
N GLY A 38 12.87 12.07 31.39
CA GLY A 38 12.48 13.03 32.43
C GLY A 38 11.51 14.06 31.85
N ASN A 39 11.85 15.34 31.92
CA ASN A 39 11.04 16.45 31.40
C ASN A 39 11.43 16.86 29.99
N GLN A 40 12.41 16.17 29.38
CA GLN A 40 12.87 16.51 28.03
C GLN A 40 12.24 15.59 27.00
N VAL A 41 11.83 16.19 25.86
CA VAL A 41 11.33 15.47 24.71
C VAL A 41 12.26 15.74 23.54
N ASN A 42 12.89 14.71 23.05
CA ASN A 42 13.79 14.75 21.89
C ASN A 42 13.22 13.84 20.79
N TYR A 43 13.94 13.73 19.68
CA TYR A 43 13.54 12.80 18.64
C TYR A 43 14.74 11.98 18.16
N ALA A 44 14.46 10.79 17.70
CA ALA A 44 15.43 9.94 17.01
C ALA A 44 14.82 9.51 15.67
N ASN A 45 15.65 9.38 14.65
CA ASN A 45 15.18 8.89 13.36
C ASN A 45 15.20 7.38 13.36
N GLU A 46 14.13 6.80 12.83
CA GLU A 46 13.97 5.35 12.70
C GLU A 46 13.62 5.03 11.25
N GLY A 47 14.29 4.00 10.69
CA GLY A 47 13.96 3.53 9.35
C GLY A 47 12.66 2.75 9.35
N MET A 48 11.76 3.09 8.43
CA MET A 48 10.46 2.44 8.27
C MET A 48 10.31 1.96 6.85
N ALA A 49 9.73 0.77 6.68
CA ALA A 49 9.37 0.28 5.36
C ALA A 49 8.14 1.03 4.83
N SER A 50 8.04 1.15 3.50
CA SER A 50 6.81 1.61 2.88
C SER A 50 5.74 0.51 3.04
N GLU A 51 4.48 0.93 3.08
CA GLU A 51 3.37 0.00 3.32
C GLU A 51 2.17 0.40 2.45
N ILE A 52 1.57 -0.60 1.80
CA ILE A 52 0.33 -0.43 1.03
C ILE A 52 -0.68 -1.42 1.59
N SER A 53 -1.86 -0.94 1.96
CA SER A 53 -2.96 -1.78 2.44
C SER A 53 -4.16 -1.55 1.54
N VAL A 54 -4.64 -2.61 0.89
CA VAL A 54 -5.76 -2.55 -0.05
C VAL A 54 -6.70 -3.72 0.16
N SER A 55 -7.95 -3.53 -0.25
CA SER A 55 -8.93 -4.61 -0.32
C SER A 55 -9.72 -4.50 -1.63
N PHE A 56 -10.10 -5.65 -2.17
CA PHE A 56 -10.80 -5.72 -3.44
C PHE A 56 -11.68 -6.96 -3.48
N PRO A 57 -12.69 -7.00 -4.37
CA PRO A 57 -13.54 -8.18 -4.49
C PRO A 57 -12.80 -9.34 -5.15
N LEU A 58 -13.09 -10.56 -4.68
CA LEU A 58 -12.58 -11.77 -5.30
C LEU A 58 -13.54 -12.13 -6.45
N LEU A 59 -13.07 -11.93 -7.67
CA LEU A 59 -13.87 -12.17 -8.85
C LEU A 59 -13.74 -13.60 -9.33
N LYS A 60 -14.73 -14.06 -10.10
CA LYS A 60 -14.70 -15.40 -10.72
C LYS A 60 -13.48 -15.51 -11.65
N GLY A 61 -12.72 -16.58 -11.49
CA GLY A 61 -11.49 -16.79 -12.25
C GLY A 61 -10.22 -16.23 -11.61
N MET A 62 -10.36 -15.49 -10.51
CA MET A 62 -9.21 -14.97 -9.78
C MET A 62 -8.66 -16.05 -8.84
N SER A 63 -7.34 -16.23 -8.84
CA SER A 63 -6.66 -17.23 -8.01
C SER A 63 -5.85 -16.56 -6.90
N VAL A 64 -6.10 -16.97 -5.65
CA VAL A 64 -5.32 -16.49 -4.50
C VAL A 64 -3.87 -16.94 -4.60
N SER A 65 -3.62 -18.15 -5.12
CA SER A 65 -2.25 -18.63 -5.32
C SER A 65 -1.46 -17.75 -6.28
N GLU A 66 -2.10 -17.26 -7.34
CA GLU A 66 -1.47 -16.32 -8.28
C GLU A 66 -1.20 -14.97 -7.61
N LEU A 67 -2.07 -14.51 -6.73
CA LEU A 67 -1.83 -13.29 -5.95
C LEU A 67 -0.60 -13.42 -5.07
N LYS A 68 -0.44 -14.56 -4.40
CA LYS A 68 0.76 -14.83 -3.59
C LYS A 68 2.02 -14.87 -4.45
N ALA A 69 1.93 -15.37 -5.67
CA ALA A 69 3.07 -15.44 -6.59
C ALA A 69 3.53 -14.06 -7.07
N LEU A 70 2.70 -13.03 -6.96
CA LEU A 70 3.07 -11.66 -7.30
C LEU A 70 3.95 -10.99 -6.24
N SER A 71 4.12 -11.61 -5.06
CA SER A 71 4.99 -11.08 -4.01
C SER A 71 6.40 -10.85 -4.53
N GLY A 72 6.94 -9.67 -4.27
CA GLY A 72 8.24 -9.24 -4.80
C GLY A 72 8.15 -8.45 -6.10
N SER A 73 6.98 -8.32 -6.68
CA SER A 73 6.75 -7.51 -7.88
C SER A 73 6.56 -6.05 -7.54
N GLU A 74 6.70 -5.18 -8.55
CA GLU A 74 6.46 -3.75 -8.39
C GLU A 74 4.99 -3.46 -8.14
N ALA A 75 4.71 -2.60 -7.18
CA ALA A 75 3.36 -2.11 -6.89
C ALA A 75 3.28 -0.62 -7.17
N GLN A 76 2.18 -0.19 -7.78
CA GLN A 76 1.89 1.22 -8.05
C GLN A 76 0.57 1.60 -7.39
N PHE A 77 0.60 2.69 -6.63
CA PHE A 77 -0.56 3.27 -6.00
C PHE A 77 -0.82 4.61 -6.70
N GLN A 78 -1.79 4.63 -7.60
CA GLN A 78 -2.08 5.79 -8.45
C GLN A 78 -3.26 6.57 -7.91
N CYS A 79 -3.05 7.87 -7.73
CA CYS A 79 -4.10 8.77 -7.25
C CYS A 79 -4.70 9.56 -8.41
N ASP A 80 -6.00 9.76 -8.40
CA ASP A 80 -6.67 10.55 -9.43
C ASP A 80 -6.29 12.04 -9.36
N SER A 81 -5.69 12.48 -8.25
CA SER A 81 -5.16 13.83 -8.10
C SER A 81 -3.80 14.05 -8.77
N GLY A 82 -3.21 13.03 -9.40
CA GLY A 82 -1.99 13.12 -10.19
C GLY A 82 -0.75 12.51 -9.57
N GLN A 83 -0.78 12.13 -8.29
CA GLN A 83 0.37 11.50 -7.65
C GLN A 83 0.36 9.99 -7.95
N THR A 84 1.55 9.43 -8.13
CA THR A 84 1.75 7.99 -8.28
C THR A 84 2.89 7.57 -7.37
N PHE A 85 2.64 6.57 -6.55
CA PHE A 85 3.65 6.04 -5.62
C PHE A 85 4.04 4.64 -6.07
N ILE A 86 5.35 4.41 -6.20
CA ILE A 86 5.89 3.15 -6.72
C ILE A 86 6.73 2.50 -5.63
N VAL A 87 6.38 1.27 -5.28
CA VAL A 87 7.14 0.43 -4.35
C VAL A 87 7.70 -0.76 -5.12
N SER A 88 9.01 -0.88 -5.16
CA SER A 88 9.69 -1.96 -5.87
C SER A 88 10.92 -2.41 -5.07
N PRO A 89 11.01 -3.68 -4.67
CA PRO A 89 9.97 -4.71 -4.73
C PRO A 89 8.90 -4.54 -3.66
N ALA A 90 7.66 -4.89 -3.96
CA ALA A 90 6.57 -4.92 -2.99
C ALA A 90 6.33 -6.37 -2.57
N THR A 91 6.60 -6.67 -1.31
CA THR A 91 6.50 -8.01 -0.75
C THR A 91 5.22 -8.13 0.06
N LEU A 92 4.54 -9.26 -0.08
CA LEU A 92 3.32 -9.52 0.68
C LEU A 92 3.65 -9.66 2.17
N ASP A 93 2.98 -8.86 3.00
CA ASP A 93 3.16 -8.90 4.46
C ASP A 93 2.12 -9.86 5.04
N GLY A 94 2.60 -10.99 5.53
CA GLY A 94 1.74 -12.04 6.07
C GLY A 94 1.04 -12.83 4.96
N ASP A 95 -0.20 -13.20 5.20
CA ASP A 95 -0.98 -14.00 4.27
C ASP A 95 -2.13 -13.19 3.67
N VAL A 96 -2.66 -13.68 2.56
CA VAL A 96 -3.84 -13.08 1.93
C VAL A 96 -5.07 -13.49 2.73
N ALA A 97 -5.79 -12.50 3.24
CA ALA A 97 -7.03 -12.76 3.97
C ALA A 97 -8.21 -12.74 2.99
N VAL A 98 -9.02 -13.79 3.01
CA VAL A 98 -10.23 -13.89 2.19
C VAL A 98 -11.43 -14.01 3.11
N LYS A 99 -12.39 -13.11 2.93
CA LYS A 99 -13.59 -13.05 3.75
C LYS A 99 -14.82 -13.35 2.88
N GLY A 100 -15.68 -14.22 3.34
CA GLY A 100 -16.94 -14.53 2.65
C GLY A 100 -17.96 -13.40 2.75
N GLY A 101 -18.95 -13.44 1.88
CA GLY A 101 -20.03 -12.47 1.82
C GLY A 101 -19.90 -11.54 0.62
N ALA A 102 -20.81 -10.59 0.50
CA ALA A 102 -20.79 -9.60 -0.57
C ALA A 102 -19.81 -8.47 -0.22
N GLY A 103 -19.11 -7.94 -1.24
CA GLY A 103 -18.22 -6.80 -1.10
C GLY A 103 -16.76 -7.14 -1.33
N ASN A 104 -15.87 -6.53 -0.56
CA ASN A 104 -14.43 -6.67 -0.75
C ASN A 104 -13.90 -7.84 0.05
N ASN A 105 -13.72 -8.96 -0.63
CA ASN A 105 -13.43 -10.25 -0.01
C ASN A 105 -11.95 -10.45 0.29
N VAL A 106 -11.06 -9.79 -0.47
CA VAL A 106 -9.61 -9.99 -0.35
C VAL A 106 -8.99 -8.75 0.28
N SER A 107 -8.19 -8.94 1.32
CA SER A 107 -7.41 -7.87 1.95
C SER A 107 -5.95 -8.27 1.96
N ILE A 108 -5.09 -7.38 1.49
CA ILE A 108 -3.64 -7.61 1.45
C ILE A 108 -2.89 -6.40 1.97
N LYS A 109 -1.70 -6.67 2.50
CA LYS A 109 -0.72 -5.64 2.87
C LYS A 109 0.58 -5.95 2.17
N LEU A 110 1.18 -4.92 1.60
CA LEU A 110 2.48 -5.01 0.94
C LEU A 110 3.46 -4.10 1.66
N PHE A 111 4.73 -4.50 1.69
CA PHE A 111 5.79 -3.64 2.23
C PHE A 111 6.99 -3.67 1.30
N GLY A 112 7.84 -2.67 1.41
CA GLY A 112 9.05 -2.59 0.61
C GLY A 112 9.93 -1.44 1.05
N PRO A 113 10.97 -1.12 0.26
CA PRO A 113 11.82 0.03 0.54
C PRO A 113 11.03 1.33 0.37
N GLU A 114 11.69 2.46 0.71
CA GLU A 114 11.08 3.77 0.55
C GLU A 114 10.52 3.92 -0.87
N ALA A 115 9.27 4.35 -0.96
CA ALA A 115 8.58 4.47 -2.23
C ALA A 115 9.07 5.68 -3.04
N GLN A 116 8.97 5.56 -4.37
CA GLN A 116 9.21 6.67 -5.28
C GLN A 116 7.89 7.37 -5.56
N GLU A 117 7.93 8.70 -5.56
CA GLU A 117 6.75 9.51 -5.83
C GLU A 117 6.89 10.23 -7.18
N LEU A 118 5.87 10.10 -8.02
CA LEU A 118 5.74 10.84 -9.27
C LEU A 118 4.55 11.77 -9.16
N VAL A 119 4.76 13.04 -9.45
CA VAL A 119 3.71 14.07 -9.40
C VAL A 119 3.51 14.65 -10.80
N LYS A 120 2.25 14.66 -11.26
CA LYS A 120 1.90 15.24 -12.55
C LYS A 120 1.21 16.58 -12.37
#